data_44277c4d6d9aa5cc6d99c3a8029ccc94
#
_entry.id   44277c4d6d9aa5cc6d99c3a8029ccc94
#
_cell.length_a   1.000
_cell.length_b   1.000
_cell.length_c   1.000
_cell.angle_alpha   90.00
_cell.angle_beta   90.00
_cell.angle_gamma   90.00
#
_symmetry.space_group_name_H-M   'P 1'
#
loop_
_entity.id
_entity.type
_entity.pdbx_description
1 polymer ?
#
loop_
_entity_poly.entity_id
_entity_poly.type
_entity_poly.pdbx_seq_one_letter_code
_entity_poly.pdbx_strand_id
1 'polypeptide(L)'
;VLQLGGSDQWGNITTGSELIRRILGKEAFAMTCPLIKKADGTKFGKTEKGNVWLSAELTSPYAFYQFWLNVSDEDAERYVKIFTMLPKDVIEAAIAEQREDPGRRVLQKILAKEVTTMVHGEAEYNKAVDASNILFGKATREALQNLDERTFLAVFDGVPQFSLPKDKLSAPILDLLAVDTQVFPSKGEARKMIQANGLSIDKEKFTDINGTLCENHLVNGKYVLVQKGKKNYYILKFE
;
A
#
# COMPACT_ATOMS: atom_id res chain seq x y z
N VAL A 1 -41.69 -4.04 -2.54
CA VAL A 1 -40.28 -4.25 -2.92
C VAL A 1 -39.62 -2.89 -3.05
N LEU A 2 -38.38 -2.73 -2.52
CA LEU A 2 -37.56 -1.54 -2.65
C LEU A 2 -36.29 -1.88 -3.42
N GLN A 3 -35.97 -1.10 -4.44
CA GLN A 3 -34.67 -1.15 -5.12
C GLN A 3 -33.84 0.08 -4.75
N LEU A 4 -32.61 -0.17 -4.30
CA LEU A 4 -31.63 0.84 -3.94
C LEU A 4 -30.50 0.87 -4.97
N GLY A 5 -30.02 2.05 -5.34
CA GLY A 5 -28.89 2.22 -6.25
C GLY A 5 -28.17 3.56 -6.10
N GLY A 6 -27.17 3.79 -6.94
CA GLY A 6 -26.56 5.11 -7.09
C GLY A 6 -27.47 6.09 -7.84
N SER A 7 -27.25 7.38 -7.70
CA SER A 7 -28.07 8.42 -8.36
C SER A 7 -28.05 8.32 -9.89
N ASP A 8 -27.03 7.73 -10.48
CA ASP A 8 -26.93 7.42 -11.91
C ASP A 8 -27.92 6.33 -12.37
N GLN A 9 -28.45 5.53 -11.43
CA GLN A 9 -29.42 4.46 -11.70
C GLN A 9 -30.88 4.91 -11.55
N TRP A 10 -31.14 6.16 -11.21
CA TRP A 10 -32.50 6.67 -10.96
C TRP A 10 -33.47 6.37 -12.11
N GLY A 11 -33.09 6.68 -13.36
CA GLY A 11 -33.92 6.43 -14.53
C GLY A 11 -34.23 4.94 -14.75
N ASN A 12 -33.25 4.08 -14.55
CA ASN A 12 -33.43 2.63 -14.71
C ASN A 12 -34.36 2.06 -13.65
N ILE A 13 -34.20 2.46 -12.38
CA ILE A 13 -35.00 1.96 -11.26
C ILE A 13 -36.43 2.46 -11.35
N THR A 14 -36.66 3.73 -11.67
CA THR A 14 -38.02 4.28 -11.81
C THR A 14 -38.76 3.70 -13.01
N THR A 15 -38.07 3.43 -14.12
CA THR A 15 -38.66 2.71 -15.26
C THR A 15 -39.12 1.31 -14.85
N GLY A 16 -38.35 0.57 -14.06
CA GLY A 16 -38.72 -0.72 -13.50
C GLY A 16 -39.92 -0.63 -12.58
N SER A 17 -39.99 0.37 -11.71
CA SER A 17 -41.14 0.57 -10.81
C SER A 17 -42.43 0.87 -11.59
N GLU A 18 -42.35 1.69 -12.63
CA GLU A 18 -43.49 2.01 -13.49
C GLU A 18 -43.95 0.77 -14.31
N LEU A 19 -43.01 -0.04 -14.77
CA LEU A 19 -43.35 -1.29 -15.48
C LEU A 19 -44.09 -2.29 -14.58
N ILE A 20 -43.64 -2.43 -13.32
CA ILE A 20 -44.33 -3.26 -12.31
C ILE A 20 -45.75 -2.75 -12.09
N ARG A 21 -45.93 -1.46 -11.92
CA ARG A 21 -47.22 -0.82 -11.72
C ARG A 21 -48.16 -1.09 -12.89
N ARG A 22 -47.68 -0.93 -14.12
CA ARG A 22 -48.53 -1.12 -15.34
C ARG A 22 -48.89 -2.57 -15.62
N ILE A 23 -47.93 -3.49 -15.47
CA ILE A 23 -48.16 -4.91 -15.87
C ILE A 23 -48.80 -5.71 -14.72
N LEU A 24 -48.30 -5.50 -13.49
CA LEU A 24 -48.68 -6.31 -12.34
C LEU A 24 -49.72 -5.65 -11.43
N GLY A 25 -50.01 -4.36 -11.62
CA GLY A 25 -50.88 -3.59 -10.73
C GLY A 25 -50.33 -3.48 -9.29
N LYS A 26 -49.01 -3.71 -9.10
CA LYS A 26 -48.34 -3.70 -7.78
C LYS A 26 -47.48 -2.47 -7.62
N GLU A 27 -47.16 -2.14 -6.36
CA GLU A 27 -46.24 -1.06 -6.02
C GLU A 27 -44.82 -1.57 -5.82
N ALA A 28 -43.85 -0.79 -6.33
CA ALA A 28 -42.44 -0.93 -6.06
C ALA A 28 -41.83 0.45 -5.79
N PHE A 29 -40.84 0.51 -4.92
CA PHE A 29 -40.22 1.75 -4.45
C PHE A 29 -38.81 1.86 -4.98
N ALA A 30 -38.38 3.09 -5.30
CA ALA A 30 -37.04 3.44 -5.77
C ALA A 30 -36.37 4.35 -4.75
N MET A 31 -35.11 4.08 -4.45
CA MET A 31 -34.29 4.93 -3.62
C MET A 31 -32.88 4.99 -4.20
N THR A 32 -32.29 6.19 -4.24
CA THR A 32 -30.91 6.35 -4.71
C THR A 32 -30.10 7.17 -3.73
N CYS A 33 -28.81 6.86 -3.65
CA CYS A 33 -27.82 7.64 -2.92
C CYS A 33 -26.93 8.43 -3.89
N PRO A 34 -26.43 9.62 -3.51
CA PRO A 34 -25.43 10.35 -4.30
C PRO A 34 -24.20 9.50 -4.56
N LEU A 35 -23.62 9.63 -5.75
CA LEU A 35 -22.35 8.96 -6.09
C LEU A 35 -21.19 9.57 -5.30
N ILE A 36 -20.34 8.70 -4.80
CA ILE A 36 -19.06 9.09 -4.19
C ILE A 36 -18.07 9.35 -5.31
N LYS A 37 -17.56 10.58 -5.36
CA LYS A 37 -16.53 11.02 -6.31
C LYS A 37 -15.33 11.55 -5.53
N LYS A 38 -14.17 11.57 -6.15
CA LYS A 38 -13.01 12.31 -5.63
C LYS A 38 -13.24 13.82 -5.77
N ALA A 39 -12.47 14.62 -5.05
CA ALA A 39 -12.50 16.08 -5.12
C ALA A 39 -12.23 16.62 -6.54
N ASP A 40 -11.38 15.91 -7.31
CA ASP A 40 -11.09 16.21 -8.71
C ASP A 40 -12.22 15.80 -9.69
N GLY A 41 -13.33 15.28 -9.20
CA GLY A 41 -14.48 14.81 -9.98
C GLY A 41 -14.35 13.41 -10.56
N THR A 42 -13.20 12.77 -10.43
CA THR A 42 -12.97 11.40 -10.92
C THR A 42 -13.69 10.34 -10.07
N LYS A 43 -13.79 9.12 -10.59
CA LYS A 43 -14.47 8.03 -9.88
C LYS A 43 -13.68 7.58 -8.67
N PHE A 44 -14.35 7.44 -7.53
CA PHE A 44 -13.80 6.85 -6.33
C PHE A 44 -13.47 5.36 -6.54
N GLY A 45 -12.44 4.86 -5.84
CA GLY A 45 -12.05 3.45 -5.86
C GLY A 45 -11.23 3.03 -7.08
N LYS A 46 -10.87 3.98 -7.97
CA LYS A 46 -9.94 3.73 -9.08
C LYS A 46 -8.59 4.39 -8.81
N THR A 47 -7.52 3.64 -9.07
CA THR A 47 -6.13 4.11 -9.07
C THR A 47 -5.54 3.95 -10.47
N GLU A 48 -4.34 4.45 -10.71
CA GLU A 48 -3.59 4.20 -11.95
C GLU A 48 -3.37 2.69 -12.21
N LYS A 49 -3.30 1.90 -11.14
CA LYS A 49 -3.15 0.43 -11.16
C LYS A 49 -4.49 -0.34 -11.25
N GLY A 50 -5.63 0.36 -11.34
CA GLY A 50 -6.96 -0.26 -11.42
C GLY A 50 -7.86 -0.03 -10.20
N ASN A 51 -8.76 -0.97 -9.94
CA ASN A 51 -9.69 -0.87 -8.82
C ASN A 51 -9.03 -1.24 -7.49
N VAL A 52 -9.48 -0.60 -6.40
CA VAL A 52 -9.17 -1.02 -5.03
C VAL A 52 -10.25 -2.00 -4.58
N TRP A 53 -9.84 -3.24 -4.34
CA TRP A 53 -10.74 -4.34 -4.00
C TRP A 53 -10.79 -4.57 -2.50
N LEU A 54 -11.95 -5.01 -1.98
CA LEU A 54 -12.10 -5.44 -0.60
C LEU A 54 -11.45 -6.80 -0.35
N SER A 55 -11.39 -7.66 -1.39
CA SER A 55 -10.70 -8.94 -1.30
C SER A 55 -9.19 -8.73 -1.12
N ALA A 56 -8.66 -9.33 -0.06
CA ALA A 56 -7.22 -9.31 0.21
C ALA A 56 -6.40 -10.00 -0.89
N GLU A 57 -6.98 -10.88 -1.69
CA GLU A 57 -6.31 -11.55 -2.82
C GLU A 57 -6.04 -10.61 -3.99
N LEU A 58 -6.96 -9.66 -4.24
CA LEU A 58 -6.89 -8.71 -5.35
C LEU A 58 -6.20 -7.40 -4.97
N THR A 59 -6.42 -6.92 -3.73
CA THR A 59 -5.71 -5.77 -3.16
C THR A 59 -5.20 -6.18 -1.78
N SER A 60 -3.89 -6.21 -1.60
CA SER A 60 -3.32 -6.59 -0.30
C SER A 60 -3.77 -5.61 0.80
N PRO A 61 -3.88 -6.05 2.08
CA PRO A 61 -4.21 -5.16 3.19
C PRO A 61 -3.27 -3.96 3.30
N TYR A 62 -1.99 -4.14 2.96
CA TYR A 62 -1.02 -3.04 2.89
C TYR A 62 -1.37 -2.03 1.79
N ALA A 63 -1.65 -2.49 0.56
CA ALA A 63 -2.02 -1.61 -0.56
C ALA A 63 -3.36 -0.90 -0.28
N PHE A 64 -4.30 -1.60 0.37
CA PHE A 64 -5.57 -1.05 0.82
C PHE A 64 -5.37 0.05 1.88
N TYR A 65 -4.53 -0.20 2.88
CA TYR A 65 -4.13 0.79 3.89
C TYR A 65 -3.48 2.02 3.25
N GLN A 66 -2.54 1.81 2.31
CA GLN A 66 -1.87 2.91 1.61
C GLN A 66 -2.83 3.73 0.76
N PHE A 67 -3.84 3.12 0.15
CA PHE A 67 -4.87 3.85 -0.59
C PHE A 67 -5.56 4.90 0.30
N TRP A 68 -6.01 4.51 1.49
CA TRP A 68 -6.67 5.42 2.43
C TRP A 68 -5.70 6.45 3.02
N LEU A 69 -4.48 6.03 3.29
CA LEU A 69 -3.46 6.94 3.81
C LEU A 69 -3.07 8.02 2.79
N ASN A 70 -3.25 7.78 1.49
CA ASN A 70 -2.84 8.70 0.43
C ASN A 70 -3.98 9.52 -0.21
N VAL A 71 -5.18 9.52 0.37
CA VAL A 71 -6.26 10.40 -0.10
C VAL A 71 -5.91 11.88 0.14
N SER A 72 -6.47 12.77 -0.69
CA SER A 72 -6.29 14.22 -0.53
C SER A 72 -6.91 14.73 0.78
N ASP A 73 -6.51 15.89 1.26
CA ASP A 73 -7.09 16.47 2.48
C ASP A 73 -8.59 16.76 2.33
N GLU A 74 -9.00 17.26 1.17
CA GLU A 74 -10.40 17.53 0.85
C GLU A 74 -11.24 16.24 0.83
N ASP A 75 -10.73 15.19 0.22
CA ASP A 75 -11.37 13.88 0.21
C ASP A 75 -11.41 13.24 1.60
N ALA A 76 -10.35 13.38 2.37
CA ALA A 76 -10.27 12.82 3.72
C ALA A 76 -11.36 13.38 4.66
N GLU A 77 -11.61 14.69 4.62
CA GLU A 77 -12.68 15.31 5.41
C GLU A 77 -14.08 14.77 5.04
N ARG A 78 -14.28 14.47 3.76
CA ARG A 78 -15.54 13.93 3.28
C ARG A 78 -15.67 12.44 3.56
N TYR A 79 -14.58 11.69 3.34
CA TYR A 79 -14.60 10.24 3.45
C TYR A 79 -14.65 9.76 4.90
N VAL A 80 -14.08 10.47 5.87
CA VAL A 80 -14.19 10.10 7.28
C VAL A 80 -15.64 10.06 7.74
N LYS A 81 -16.49 10.94 7.21
CA LYS A 81 -17.94 10.98 7.49
C LYS A 81 -18.74 9.84 6.84
N ILE A 82 -18.22 9.28 5.74
CA ILE A 82 -18.92 8.27 4.92
C ILE A 82 -18.47 6.86 5.26
N PHE A 83 -17.16 6.66 5.48
CA PHE A 83 -16.55 5.33 5.56
C PHE A 83 -16.18 4.90 6.99
N THR A 84 -16.41 5.75 8.00
CA THR A 84 -16.16 5.36 9.39
C THR A 84 -17.45 5.32 10.19
N MET A 85 -17.43 4.57 11.30
CA MET A 85 -18.52 4.50 12.27
C MET A 85 -18.24 5.37 13.52
N LEU A 86 -17.31 6.32 13.39
CA LEU A 86 -16.93 7.19 14.50
C LEU A 86 -18.06 8.15 14.87
N PRO A 87 -18.21 8.51 16.16
CA PRO A 87 -19.14 9.53 16.63
C PRO A 87 -18.85 10.89 15.97
N LYS A 88 -19.90 11.69 15.80
CA LYS A 88 -19.84 13.00 15.13
C LYS A 88 -18.83 13.94 15.79
N ASP A 89 -18.81 14.02 17.11
CA ASP A 89 -17.90 14.85 17.89
C ASP A 89 -16.43 14.47 17.69
N VAL A 90 -16.13 13.18 17.59
CA VAL A 90 -14.78 12.66 17.28
C VAL A 90 -14.36 13.07 15.87
N ILE A 91 -15.26 12.96 14.89
CA ILE A 91 -15.00 13.37 13.50
C ILE A 91 -14.75 14.89 13.41
N GLU A 92 -15.58 15.69 14.07
CA GLU A 92 -15.46 17.16 14.08
C GLU A 92 -14.15 17.62 14.73
N ALA A 93 -13.75 16.99 15.83
CA ALA A 93 -12.48 17.26 16.48
C ALA A 93 -11.28 16.93 15.57
N ALA A 94 -11.31 15.76 14.91
CA ALA A 94 -10.27 15.35 13.98
C ALA A 94 -10.17 16.28 12.74
N ILE A 95 -11.30 16.78 12.24
CA ILE A 95 -11.34 17.77 11.15
C ILE A 95 -10.71 19.09 11.60
N ALA A 96 -11.00 19.55 12.81
CA ALA A 96 -10.40 20.76 13.35
C ALA A 96 -8.87 20.62 13.47
N GLU A 97 -8.39 19.50 14.02
CA GLU A 97 -6.96 19.20 14.15
C GLU A 97 -6.26 19.14 12.78
N GLN A 98 -6.88 18.50 11.77
CA GLN A 98 -6.35 18.45 10.41
C GLN A 98 -6.21 19.84 9.78
N ARG A 99 -7.16 20.74 10.03
CA ARG A 99 -7.14 22.11 9.49
C ARG A 99 -6.08 22.98 10.12
N GLU A 100 -5.73 22.74 11.39
CA GLU A 100 -4.63 23.44 12.07
C GLU A 100 -3.27 23.05 11.51
N ASP A 101 -3.04 21.77 11.26
CA ASP A 101 -1.79 21.25 10.69
C ASP A 101 -2.06 20.09 9.70
N PRO A 102 -2.31 20.40 8.43
CA PRO A 102 -2.53 19.37 7.39
C PRO A 102 -1.37 18.39 7.23
N GLY A 103 -0.14 18.83 7.55
CA GLY A 103 1.06 17.99 7.46
C GLY A 103 1.03 16.77 8.38
N ARG A 104 0.28 16.80 9.46
CA ARG A 104 0.09 15.67 10.37
C ARG A 104 -0.75 14.54 9.79
N ARG A 105 -1.58 14.83 8.76
CA ARG A 105 -2.43 13.87 8.06
C ARG A 105 -3.32 13.05 8.99
N VAL A 106 -3.96 13.72 9.95
CA VAL A 106 -4.75 13.09 11.01
C VAL A 106 -5.94 12.31 10.43
N LEU A 107 -6.70 12.93 9.51
CA LEU A 107 -7.86 12.30 8.89
C LEU A 107 -7.49 11.09 8.03
N GLN A 108 -6.40 11.17 7.27
CA GLN A 108 -5.93 10.04 6.47
C GLN A 108 -5.51 8.86 7.35
N LYS A 109 -4.85 9.11 8.48
CA LYS A 109 -4.48 8.08 9.45
C LYS A 109 -5.71 7.43 10.09
N ILE A 110 -6.72 8.23 10.44
CA ILE A 110 -8.00 7.71 10.96
C ILE A 110 -8.69 6.84 9.90
N LEU A 111 -8.83 7.34 8.66
CA LEU A 111 -9.42 6.57 7.57
C LEU A 111 -8.69 5.25 7.33
N ALA A 112 -7.36 5.31 7.22
CA ALA A 112 -6.55 4.12 7.00
C ALA A 112 -6.70 3.10 8.13
N LYS A 113 -6.78 3.55 9.39
CA LYS A 113 -7.02 2.69 10.54
C LYS A 113 -8.42 2.09 10.50
N GLU A 114 -9.44 2.93 10.55
CA GLU A 114 -10.82 2.49 10.72
C GLU A 114 -11.28 1.58 9.58
N VAL A 115 -11.00 1.98 8.32
CA VAL A 115 -11.48 1.23 7.16
C VAL A 115 -10.66 -0.05 6.93
N THR A 116 -9.35 -0.03 7.16
CA THR A 116 -8.54 -1.26 7.05
C THR A 116 -8.90 -2.25 8.15
N THR A 117 -9.09 -1.78 9.38
CA THR A 117 -9.53 -2.64 10.49
C THR A 117 -10.92 -3.23 10.23
N MET A 118 -11.84 -2.44 9.70
CA MET A 118 -13.20 -2.90 9.38
C MET A 118 -13.21 -4.00 8.32
N VAL A 119 -12.36 -3.90 7.29
CA VAL A 119 -12.37 -4.81 6.13
C VAL A 119 -11.44 -6.01 6.34
N HIS A 120 -10.28 -5.82 6.91
CA HIS A 120 -9.22 -6.83 6.98
C HIS A 120 -8.88 -7.28 8.41
N GLY A 121 -9.42 -6.60 9.42
CA GLY A 121 -9.14 -6.87 10.82
C GLY A 121 -7.92 -6.12 11.37
N GLU A 122 -7.85 -6.05 12.71
CA GLU A 122 -6.82 -5.28 13.42
C GLU A 122 -5.40 -5.85 13.20
N ALA A 123 -5.28 -7.18 13.11
CA ALA A 123 -3.98 -7.82 12.88
C ALA A 123 -3.36 -7.39 11.53
N GLU A 124 -4.15 -7.36 10.47
CA GLU A 124 -3.68 -6.94 9.14
C GLU A 124 -3.43 -5.43 9.08
N TYR A 125 -4.22 -4.62 9.78
CA TYR A 125 -3.93 -3.20 9.95
C TYR A 125 -2.57 -2.96 10.61
N ASN A 126 -2.27 -3.66 11.73
CA ASN A 126 -0.99 -3.53 12.42
C ASN A 126 0.19 -3.93 11.53
N LYS A 127 0.08 -5.04 10.79
CA LYS A 127 1.09 -5.44 9.79
C LYS A 127 1.28 -4.37 8.72
N ALA A 128 0.21 -3.73 8.25
CA ALA A 128 0.30 -2.67 7.24
C ALA A 128 1.00 -1.41 7.78
N VAL A 129 0.76 -1.06 9.05
CA VAL A 129 1.46 0.03 9.75
C VAL A 129 2.94 -0.28 9.89
N ASP A 130 3.30 -1.48 10.35
CA ASP A 130 4.70 -1.91 10.48
C ASP A 130 5.41 -1.89 9.13
N ALA A 131 4.77 -2.41 8.11
CA ALA A 131 5.26 -2.37 6.74
C ALA A 131 5.48 -0.95 6.21
N SER A 132 4.55 -0.04 6.49
CA SER A 132 4.68 1.39 6.15
C SER A 132 5.87 2.04 6.86
N ASN A 133 6.07 1.71 8.13
CA ASN A 133 7.21 2.20 8.91
C ASN A 133 8.55 1.66 8.38
N ILE A 134 8.57 0.47 7.78
CA ILE A 134 9.77 -0.09 7.14
C ILE A 134 10.20 0.75 5.93
N LEU A 135 9.27 1.21 5.12
CA LEU A 135 9.59 2.05 3.96
C LEU A 135 10.01 3.46 4.34
N PHE A 136 9.25 4.10 5.22
CA PHE A 136 9.33 5.54 5.48
C PHE A 136 9.99 5.89 6.81
N GLY A 137 10.23 4.92 7.69
CA GLY A 137 10.78 5.10 9.03
C GLY A 137 12.20 4.57 9.20
N LYS A 138 12.65 4.54 10.46
CA LYS A 138 13.91 3.92 10.91
C LYS A 138 13.66 2.42 11.21
N ALA A 139 13.15 1.68 10.25
CA ALA A 139 12.90 0.27 10.46
C ALA A 139 14.22 -0.50 10.61
N THR A 140 14.21 -1.45 11.52
CA THR A 140 15.32 -2.37 11.74
C THR A 140 15.25 -3.55 10.79
N ARG A 141 16.34 -4.27 10.63
CA ARG A 141 16.41 -5.55 9.91
C ARG A 141 15.41 -6.57 10.45
N GLU A 142 15.24 -6.64 11.76
CA GLU A 142 14.29 -7.55 12.42
C GLU A 142 12.84 -7.29 11.97
N ALA A 143 12.44 -6.03 11.88
CA ALA A 143 11.12 -5.67 11.39
C ALA A 143 10.90 -6.12 9.93
N LEU A 144 11.94 -6.02 9.09
CA LEU A 144 11.91 -6.51 7.71
C LEU A 144 11.79 -8.04 7.64
N GLN A 145 12.55 -8.76 8.48
CA GLN A 145 12.55 -10.22 8.52
C GLN A 145 11.23 -10.82 9.05
N ASN A 146 10.48 -10.08 9.85
CA ASN A 146 9.18 -10.50 10.38
C ASN A 146 8.01 -10.31 9.38
N LEU A 147 8.24 -9.67 8.22
CA LEU A 147 7.22 -9.57 7.18
C LEU A 147 6.99 -10.94 6.52
N ASP A 148 5.73 -11.30 6.31
CA ASP A 148 5.41 -12.40 5.41
C ASP A 148 5.74 -12.03 3.94
N GLU A 149 5.94 -13.04 3.09
CA GLU A 149 6.36 -12.87 1.69
C GLU A 149 5.43 -11.93 0.91
N ARG A 150 4.13 -12.07 1.13
CA ARG A 150 3.11 -11.27 0.44
C ARG A 150 3.18 -9.80 0.84
N THR A 151 3.30 -9.52 2.14
CA THR A 151 3.45 -8.16 2.66
C THR A 151 4.77 -7.56 2.21
N PHE A 152 5.87 -8.32 2.25
CA PHE A 152 7.17 -7.88 1.73
C PHE A 152 7.08 -7.45 0.25
N LEU A 153 6.52 -8.29 -0.62
CA LEU A 153 6.36 -7.96 -2.04
C LEU A 153 5.41 -6.79 -2.29
N ALA A 154 4.36 -6.65 -1.48
CA ALA A 154 3.44 -5.52 -1.58
C ALA A 154 4.07 -4.20 -1.14
N VAL A 155 4.90 -4.21 -0.09
CA VAL A 155 5.67 -3.04 0.39
C VAL A 155 6.61 -2.54 -0.69
N PHE A 156 7.29 -3.46 -1.37
CA PHE A 156 8.27 -3.14 -2.40
C PHE A 156 7.72 -3.29 -3.84
N ASP A 157 6.40 -3.16 -4.00
CA ASP A 157 5.76 -3.19 -5.32
C ASP A 157 6.32 -2.09 -6.24
N GLY A 158 6.71 -2.49 -7.46
CA GLY A 158 7.36 -1.60 -8.43
C GLY A 158 8.86 -1.39 -8.22
N VAL A 159 9.46 -1.98 -7.19
CA VAL A 159 10.92 -2.01 -7.02
C VAL A 159 11.53 -3.02 -8.00
N PRO A 160 12.63 -2.69 -8.72
CA PRO A 160 13.29 -3.63 -9.61
C PRO A 160 13.71 -4.91 -8.87
N GLN A 161 13.40 -6.08 -9.47
CA GLN A 161 13.70 -7.39 -8.92
C GLN A 161 14.63 -8.17 -9.87
N PHE A 162 15.57 -8.90 -9.29
CA PHE A 162 16.52 -9.75 -10.00
C PHE A 162 16.45 -11.16 -9.44
N SER A 163 16.16 -12.15 -10.29
CA SER A 163 16.20 -13.56 -9.91
C SER A 163 17.61 -14.12 -10.09
N LEU A 164 18.07 -14.82 -9.08
CA LEU A 164 19.40 -15.38 -8.99
C LEU A 164 19.33 -16.84 -8.50
N PRO A 165 20.17 -17.74 -8.99
CA PRO A 165 20.26 -19.07 -8.43
C PRO A 165 20.87 -19.01 -7.01
N LYS A 166 20.49 -19.96 -6.14
CA LYS A 166 20.87 -19.99 -4.72
C LYS A 166 22.39 -20.05 -4.50
N ASP A 167 23.13 -20.68 -5.40
CA ASP A 167 24.60 -20.76 -5.34
C ASP A 167 25.28 -19.39 -5.42
N LYS A 168 24.61 -18.40 -6.02
CA LYS A 168 25.07 -17.02 -6.07
C LYS A 168 24.98 -16.27 -4.74
N LEU A 169 24.29 -16.80 -3.73
CA LEU A 169 24.21 -16.15 -2.43
C LEU A 169 25.60 -15.89 -1.80
N SER A 170 26.53 -16.82 -2.00
CA SER A 170 27.90 -16.71 -1.50
C SER A 170 28.87 -16.01 -2.48
N ALA A 171 28.37 -15.45 -3.58
CA ALA A 171 29.22 -14.72 -4.53
C ALA A 171 29.76 -13.41 -3.91
N PRO A 172 30.96 -12.93 -4.35
CA PRO A 172 31.48 -11.65 -3.91
C PRO A 172 30.47 -10.53 -4.16
N ILE A 173 30.21 -9.68 -3.18
CA ILE A 173 29.18 -8.62 -3.25
C ILE A 173 29.34 -7.71 -4.48
N LEU A 174 30.55 -7.42 -4.90
CA LEU A 174 30.81 -6.59 -6.07
C LEU A 174 30.39 -7.29 -7.38
N ASP A 175 30.55 -8.61 -7.46
CA ASP A 175 30.12 -9.39 -8.61
C ASP A 175 28.61 -9.49 -8.64
N LEU A 176 28.01 -9.79 -7.52
CA LEU A 176 26.57 -9.88 -7.35
C LEU A 176 25.87 -8.58 -7.78
N LEU A 177 26.36 -7.43 -7.31
CA LEU A 177 25.69 -6.14 -7.53
C LEU A 177 26.01 -5.48 -8.88
N ALA A 178 27.12 -5.81 -9.53
CA ALA A 178 27.53 -5.16 -10.78
C ALA A 178 27.53 -6.09 -12.00
N VAL A 179 27.68 -7.40 -11.81
CA VAL A 179 27.74 -8.36 -12.93
C VAL A 179 26.44 -9.16 -13.02
N ASP A 180 26.03 -9.76 -11.90
CA ASP A 180 24.87 -10.67 -11.90
C ASP A 180 23.54 -9.91 -11.94
N THR A 181 23.45 -8.70 -11.33
CA THR A 181 22.16 -7.97 -11.20
C THR A 181 22.16 -6.57 -11.82
N GLN A 182 23.29 -6.00 -12.18
CA GLN A 182 23.40 -4.64 -12.72
C GLN A 182 22.77 -3.53 -11.83
N VAL A 183 22.68 -3.75 -10.52
CA VAL A 183 22.31 -2.70 -9.53
C VAL A 183 23.28 -1.52 -9.63
N PHE A 184 24.54 -1.83 -9.95
CA PHE A 184 25.56 -0.85 -10.29
C PHE A 184 26.09 -1.06 -11.70
N PRO A 185 26.39 0.01 -12.46
CA PRO A 185 26.94 -0.10 -13.81
C PRO A 185 28.34 -0.75 -13.85
N SER A 186 29.08 -0.72 -12.74
CA SER A 186 30.42 -1.30 -12.63
C SER A 186 30.80 -1.66 -11.20
N LYS A 187 31.74 -2.61 -11.05
CA LYS A 187 32.33 -2.97 -9.74
C LYS A 187 33.02 -1.77 -9.09
N GLY A 188 33.57 -0.83 -9.87
CA GLY A 188 34.19 0.38 -9.37
C GLY A 188 33.18 1.32 -8.68
N GLU A 189 32.00 1.48 -9.25
CA GLU A 189 30.94 2.26 -8.64
C GLU A 189 30.34 1.59 -7.39
N ALA A 190 30.14 0.27 -7.45
CA ALA A 190 29.71 -0.49 -6.27
C ALA A 190 30.71 -0.34 -5.12
N ARG A 191 32.02 -0.45 -5.39
CA ARG A 191 33.08 -0.24 -4.38
C ARG A 191 33.06 1.15 -3.78
N LYS A 192 32.96 2.20 -4.60
CA LYS A 192 32.88 3.59 -4.13
C LYS A 192 31.64 3.80 -3.25
N MET A 193 30.50 3.21 -3.63
CA MET A 193 29.26 3.33 -2.85
C MET A 193 29.36 2.64 -1.48
N ILE A 194 29.99 1.45 -1.42
CA ILE A 194 30.24 0.74 -0.16
C ILE A 194 31.19 1.56 0.74
N GLN A 195 32.30 2.06 0.20
CA GLN A 195 33.27 2.87 0.92
C GLN A 195 32.67 4.18 1.46
N ALA A 196 31.72 4.75 0.73
CA ALA A 196 30.97 5.94 1.15
C ALA A 196 29.80 5.64 2.11
N ASN A 197 29.69 4.41 2.64
CA ASN A 197 28.56 3.95 3.47
C ASN A 197 27.19 4.17 2.80
N GLY A 198 27.15 4.15 1.46
CA GLY A 198 25.96 4.36 0.67
C GLY A 198 25.16 3.10 0.36
N LEU A 199 25.71 1.90 0.63
CA LEU A 199 25.02 0.63 0.46
C LEU A 199 24.44 0.14 1.79
N SER A 200 23.21 -0.34 1.76
CA SER A 200 22.63 -1.10 2.86
C SER A 200 22.01 -2.41 2.32
N ILE A 201 22.15 -3.46 3.09
CA ILE A 201 21.50 -4.75 2.89
C ILE A 201 20.51 -4.93 4.04
N ASP A 202 19.25 -5.21 3.74
CA ASP A 202 18.18 -5.41 4.71
C ASP A 202 18.14 -4.28 5.77
N LYS A 203 18.28 -3.02 5.32
CA LYS A 203 18.32 -1.79 6.14
C LYS A 203 19.60 -1.60 6.97
N GLU A 204 20.50 -2.56 7.05
CA GLU A 204 21.79 -2.41 7.73
C GLU A 204 22.89 -1.97 6.75
N LYS A 205 23.82 -1.13 7.25
CA LYS A 205 24.94 -0.67 6.43
C LYS A 205 25.89 -1.82 6.10
N PHE A 206 26.14 -1.98 4.82
CA PHE A 206 27.08 -2.98 4.31
C PHE A 206 28.40 -2.28 3.93
N THR A 207 29.45 -2.58 4.67
CA THR A 207 30.75 -1.88 4.57
C THR A 207 31.90 -2.75 4.08
N ASP A 208 31.71 -4.07 4.01
CA ASP A 208 32.73 -5.00 3.57
C ASP A 208 32.76 -5.13 2.04
N ILE A 209 33.80 -4.62 1.41
CA ILE A 209 34.01 -4.66 -0.03
C ILE A 209 34.22 -6.09 -0.55
N ASN A 210 34.81 -6.95 0.27
CA ASN A 210 35.10 -8.35 -0.06
C ASN A 210 34.05 -9.31 0.54
N GLY A 211 33.02 -8.76 1.16
CA GLY A 211 31.98 -9.52 1.80
C GLY A 211 31.08 -10.29 0.81
N THR A 212 30.37 -11.26 1.36
CA THR A 212 29.39 -12.05 0.65
C THR A 212 28.06 -11.98 1.42
N LEU A 213 26.97 -12.36 0.76
CA LEU A 213 25.71 -12.57 1.45
C LEU A 213 25.69 -13.98 2.07
N CYS A 214 24.79 -14.19 3.02
CA CYS A 214 24.56 -15.48 3.66
C CYS A 214 23.08 -15.67 3.95
N GLU A 215 22.67 -16.85 4.38
CA GLU A 215 21.28 -17.17 4.66
C GLU A 215 20.59 -16.21 5.64
N ASN A 216 21.36 -15.65 6.60
CA ASN A 216 20.83 -14.67 7.55
C ASN A 216 20.36 -13.36 6.87
N HIS A 217 20.78 -13.07 5.64
CA HIS A 217 20.31 -11.92 4.86
C HIS A 217 19.02 -12.23 4.10
N LEU A 218 18.54 -13.48 4.12
CA LEU A 218 17.34 -13.85 3.39
C LEU A 218 16.07 -13.52 4.19
N VAL A 219 15.26 -12.61 3.68
CA VAL A 219 13.88 -12.39 4.11
C VAL A 219 13.03 -13.49 3.49
N ASN A 220 12.21 -14.17 4.33
CA ASN A 220 11.40 -15.33 3.92
C ASN A 220 12.21 -16.47 3.24
N GLY A 221 13.52 -16.58 3.55
CA GLY A 221 14.40 -17.59 2.97
C GLY A 221 14.68 -17.42 1.47
N LYS A 222 14.32 -16.28 0.87
CA LYS A 222 14.39 -16.06 -0.59
C LYS A 222 14.87 -14.68 -1.01
N TYR A 223 14.57 -13.63 -0.25
CA TYR A 223 14.72 -12.24 -0.72
C TYR A 223 15.79 -11.50 0.07
N VAL A 224 16.56 -10.67 -0.64
CA VAL A 224 17.48 -9.71 -0.03
C VAL A 224 17.10 -8.32 -0.52
N LEU A 225 16.91 -7.38 0.41
CA LEU A 225 16.65 -5.99 0.09
C LEU A 225 17.96 -5.20 -0.01
N VAL A 226 18.26 -4.74 -1.20
CA VAL A 226 19.42 -3.87 -1.47
C VAL A 226 18.96 -2.42 -1.53
N GLN A 227 19.59 -1.53 -0.73
CA GLN A 227 19.34 -0.11 -0.78
C GLN A 227 20.59 0.66 -1.22
N LYS A 228 20.49 1.32 -2.37
CA LYS A 228 21.53 2.19 -2.96
C LYS A 228 21.25 3.65 -2.66
N GLY A 229 22.04 4.24 -1.77
CA GLY A 229 21.80 5.60 -1.28
C GLY A 229 20.55 5.67 -0.39
N LYS A 230 19.81 6.80 -0.45
CA LYS A 230 18.66 7.05 0.43
C LYS A 230 17.31 6.55 -0.12
N LYS A 231 17.17 6.44 -1.43
CA LYS A 231 15.84 6.29 -2.07
C LYS A 231 15.71 5.10 -3.03
N ASN A 232 16.81 4.51 -3.49
CA ASN A 232 16.77 3.47 -4.52
C ASN A 232 16.83 2.10 -3.87
N TYR A 233 15.78 1.31 -4.06
CA TYR A 233 15.68 -0.05 -3.56
C TYR A 233 15.69 -1.04 -4.72
N TYR A 234 16.23 -2.22 -4.46
CA TYR A 234 16.27 -3.36 -5.36
C TYR A 234 16.02 -4.63 -4.56
N ILE A 235 15.38 -5.61 -5.16
CA ILE A 235 15.14 -6.93 -4.55
C ILE A 235 15.97 -7.96 -5.31
N LEU A 236 16.76 -8.73 -4.58
CA LEU A 236 17.41 -9.93 -5.09
C LEU A 236 16.60 -11.13 -4.63
N LYS A 237 16.09 -11.93 -5.56
CA LYS A 237 15.33 -13.15 -5.30
C LYS A 237 16.23 -14.36 -5.59
N PHE A 238 16.48 -15.17 -4.58
CA PHE A 238 17.27 -16.40 -4.67
C PHE A 238 16.35 -17.63 -4.78
N GLU A 239 16.45 -18.38 -5.88
CA GLU A 239 15.59 -19.53 -6.19
C GLU A 239 16.35 -20.72 -6.82
#